data_6a3dc592b6c8e844d19aa20b6f569f96
#
_entry.id   6a3dc592b6c8e844d19aa20b6f569f96
#
_cell.length_a   1.000
_cell.length_b   1.000
_cell.length_c   1.000
_cell.angle_alpha   90.00
_cell.angle_beta   90.00
_cell.angle_gamma   90.00
#
_symmetry.space_group_name_H-M   'P 1'
#
loop_
_entity.id
_entity.type
_entity.pdbx_description
1 polymer ?
#
loop_
_entity_poly.entity_id
_entity_poly.type
_entity_poly.pdbx_seq_one_letter_code
_entity_poly.pdbx_strand_id
1 'polypeptide(L)'
;MTPQTRRERERAERHRLIIDTARELAESQGWDAVTVRRLAERIEYSQPVLYSHFAGKDEIVTAVAEEGIAEMAAWSRAALESAGGEPRAALAAVARSYLDFATARPALYDAMFLMKVNLAFGENASQPLRDAFAVMFAAFSPFAGEHDPETFTEVGWSALHGLATLDRGGRLRPTQRDARLAVLIDQLTR
;
A
#
# COMPACT_ATOMS: atom_id res chain seq x y z
N MET A 1 22.04 -27.10 -12.34
CA MET A 1 21.11 -25.93 -12.59
C MET A 1 21.00 -25.75 -14.09
N THR A 2 19.79 -25.82 -14.64
CA THR A 2 19.58 -25.73 -16.08
C THR A 2 19.75 -24.28 -16.57
N PRO A 3 20.15 -24.04 -17.85
CA PRO A 3 20.24 -22.69 -18.43
C PRO A 3 18.95 -21.90 -18.38
N GLN A 4 17.81 -22.59 -18.41
CA GLN A 4 16.48 -22.00 -18.32
C GLN A 4 16.21 -21.36 -16.94
N THR A 5 16.56 -22.06 -15.85
CA THR A 5 16.44 -21.54 -14.48
C THR A 5 17.36 -20.35 -14.18
N ARG A 6 18.49 -20.24 -14.87
CA ARG A 6 19.37 -19.06 -14.76
C ARG A 6 18.77 -17.85 -15.45
N ARG A 7 18.26 -17.99 -16.67
CA ARG A 7 17.61 -16.90 -17.43
C ARG A 7 16.35 -16.38 -16.73
N GLU A 8 15.56 -17.26 -16.15
CA GLU A 8 14.37 -16.90 -15.38
C GLU A 8 14.73 -16.07 -14.15
N ARG A 9 15.78 -16.45 -13.41
CA ARG A 9 16.27 -15.67 -12.27
C ARG A 9 16.79 -14.30 -12.70
N GLU A 10 17.64 -14.23 -13.71
CA GLU A 10 18.17 -12.97 -14.24
C GLU A 10 17.04 -12.06 -14.74
N ARG A 11 15.95 -12.61 -15.27
CA ARG A 11 14.77 -11.86 -15.65
C ARG A 11 14.01 -11.33 -14.41
N ALA A 12 13.82 -12.15 -13.40
CA ALA A 12 13.15 -11.76 -12.15
C ALA A 12 13.96 -10.69 -11.40
N GLU A 13 15.29 -10.82 -11.34
CA GLU A 13 16.18 -9.83 -10.73
C GLU A 13 16.10 -8.48 -11.44
N ARG A 14 16.11 -8.47 -12.79
CA ARG A 14 15.94 -7.23 -13.56
C ARG A 14 14.55 -6.60 -13.36
N HIS A 15 13.50 -7.42 -13.35
CA HIS A 15 12.14 -6.95 -13.08
C HIS A 15 12.06 -6.24 -11.74
N ARG A 16 12.63 -6.86 -10.70
CA ARG A 16 12.69 -6.29 -9.36
C ARG A 16 13.52 -5.00 -9.31
N LEU A 17 14.68 -4.99 -9.94
CA LEU A 17 15.54 -3.80 -10.02
C LEU A 17 14.81 -2.59 -10.63
N ILE A 18 13.97 -2.81 -11.66
CA ILE A 18 13.18 -1.73 -12.27
C ILE A 18 12.15 -1.18 -11.26
N ILE A 19 11.46 -2.05 -10.53
CA ILE A 19 10.46 -1.66 -9.52
C ILE A 19 11.13 -0.91 -8.37
N ASP A 20 12.20 -1.44 -7.80
CA ASP A 20 12.94 -0.83 -6.70
C ASP A 20 13.46 0.56 -7.09
N THR A 21 14.02 0.69 -8.31
CA THR A 21 14.52 1.97 -8.83
C THR A 21 13.39 2.98 -9.06
N ALA A 22 12.24 2.52 -9.55
CA ALA A 22 11.06 3.39 -9.73
C ALA A 22 10.54 3.91 -8.39
N ARG A 23 10.47 3.03 -7.38
CA ARG A 23 10.11 3.38 -6.01
C ARG A 23 11.08 4.41 -5.41
N GLU A 24 12.38 4.16 -5.45
CA GLU A 24 13.41 5.09 -4.95
C GLU A 24 13.33 6.45 -5.62
N LEU A 25 13.14 6.47 -6.95
CA LEU A 25 13.02 7.70 -7.70
C LEU A 25 11.75 8.46 -7.34
N ALA A 26 10.63 7.76 -7.17
CA ALA A 26 9.37 8.35 -6.74
C ALA A 26 9.45 8.93 -5.32
N GLU A 27 10.04 8.20 -4.36
CA GLU A 27 10.20 8.68 -2.98
C GLU A 27 11.12 9.90 -2.90
N SER A 28 12.17 9.95 -3.72
CA SER A 28 13.15 11.06 -3.67
C SER A 28 12.76 12.28 -4.50
N GLN A 29 11.99 12.13 -5.58
CA GLN A 29 11.74 13.19 -6.57
C GLN A 29 10.28 13.26 -7.06
N GLY A 30 9.40 12.41 -6.53
CA GLY A 30 8.01 12.32 -6.95
C GLY A 30 7.79 11.52 -8.23
N TRP A 31 6.54 11.13 -8.46
CA TRP A 31 6.13 10.29 -9.59
C TRP A 31 6.30 10.95 -10.97
N ASP A 32 6.34 12.27 -11.03
CA ASP A 32 6.61 13.00 -12.30
C ASP A 32 8.04 12.77 -12.77
N ALA A 33 8.95 12.51 -11.86
CA ALA A 33 10.33 12.18 -12.17
C ALA A 33 10.52 10.76 -12.72
N VAL A 34 9.56 9.84 -12.49
CA VAL A 34 9.63 8.45 -12.94
C VAL A 34 9.24 8.38 -14.42
N THR A 35 10.22 8.14 -15.28
CA THR A 35 10.05 7.88 -16.71
C THR A 35 10.86 6.68 -17.13
N VAL A 36 10.43 5.94 -18.17
CA VAL A 36 11.17 4.77 -18.69
C VAL A 36 12.61 5.13 -19.04
N ARG A 37 12.82 6.33 -19.63
CA ARG A 37 14.14 6.83 -19.96
C ARG A 37 15.04 6.99 -18.73
N ARG A 38 14.54 7.68 -17.68
CA ARG A 38 15.32 7.93 -16.46
C ARG A 38 15.60 6.64 -15.68
N LEU A 39 14.66 5.70 -15.68
CA LEU A 39 14.87 4.39 -15.11
C LEU A 39 15.98 3.63 -15.84
N ALA A 40 15.91 3.60 -17.19
CA ALA A 40 16.92 2.95 -18.03
C ALA A 40 18.32 3.54 -17.79
N GLU A 41 18.45 4.88 -17.76
CA GLU A 41 19.70 5.58 -17.45
C GLU A 41 20.23 5.21 -16.03
N ARG A 42 19.35 5.14 -15.02
CA ARG A 42 19.74 4.89 -13.63
C ARG A 42 20.22 3.47 -13.37
N ILE A 43 19.65 2.48 -14.07
CA ILE A 43 20.03 1.07 -13.93
C ILE A 43 21.01 0.58 -15.02
N GLU A 44 21.49 1.51 -15.86
CA GLU A 44 22.45 1.24 -16.95
C GLU A 44 21.94 0.20 -17.97
N TYR A 45 20.63 0.21 -18.26
CA TYR A 45 20.01 -0.61 -19.29
C TYR A 45 19.46 0.26 -20.44
N SER A 46 19.22 -0.36 -21.59
CA SER A 46 18.53 0.30 -22.67
C SER A 46 17.02 0.33 -22.46
N GLN A 47 16.32 1.35 -22.98
CA GLN A 47 14.85 1.42 -22.92
C GLN A 47 14.16 0.16 -23.50
N PRO A 48 14.60 -0.44 -24.62
CA PRO A 48 14.03 -1.71 -25.11
C PRO A 48 14.07 -2.84 -24.07
N VAL A 49 15.09 -2.89 -23.21
CA VAL A 49 15.14 -3.88 -22.12
C VAL A 49 14.02 -3.62 -21.11
N LEU A 50 13.77 -2.38 -20.73
CA LEU A 50 12.65 -2.04 -19.84
C LEU A 50 11.31 -2.40 -20.47
N TYR A 51 11.11 -2.09 -21.75
CA TYR A 51 9.89 -2.45 -22.48
C TYR A 51 9.69 -3.97 -22.62
N SER A 52 10.74 -4.79 -22.50
CA SER A 52 10.59 -6.25 -22.43
C SER A 52 10.07 -6.77 -21.08
N HIS A 53 10.03 -5.91 -20.06
CA HIS A 53 9.52 -6.20 -18.70
C HIS A 53 8.19 -5.52 -18.40
N PHE A 54 7.98 -4.31 -18.91
CA PHE A 54 6.81 -3.47 -18.63
C PHE A 54 6.39 -2.75 -19.91
N ALA A 55 5.11 -2.77 -20.25
CA ALA A 55 4.60 -2.09 -21.43
C ALA A 55 4.73 -0.55 -21.35
N GLY A 56 4.94 0.00 -20.16
CA GLY A 56 5.13 1.42 -19.95
C GLY A 56 5.14 1.81 -18.48
N LYS A 57 5.10 3.12 -18.20
CA LYS A 57 5.11 3.66 -16.85
C LYS A 57 3.95 3.15 -16.00
N ASP A 58 2.74 3.06 -16.55
CA ASP A 58 1.54 2.66 -15.81
C ASP A 58 1.66 1.23 -15.26
N GLU A 59 2.29 0.33 -16.01
CA GLU A 59 2.54 -1.04 -15.56
C GLU A 59 3.61 -1.10 -14.45
N ILE A 60 4.64 -0.26 -14.54
CA ILE A 60 5.64 -0.09 -13.47
C ILE A 60 4.96 0.46 -12.21
N VAL A 61 4.11 1.48 -12.33
CA VAL A 61 3.36 2.04 -11.19
C VAL A 61 2.45 0.99 -10.57
N THR A 62 1.78 0.17 -11.38
CA THR A 62 0.94 -0.93 -10.89
C THR A 62 1.75 -1.94 -10.08
N ALA A 63 2.93 -2.33 -10.57
CA ALA A 63 3.80 -3.26 -9.85
C ALA A 63 4.32 -2.66 -8.53
N VAL A 64 4.67 -1.37 -8.51
CA VAL A 64 5.05 -0.65 -7.27
C VAL A 64 3.87 -0.56 -6.31
N ALA A 65 2.65 -0.33 -6.81
CA ALA A 65 1.44 -0.31 -5.99
C ALA A 65 1.16 -1.66 -5.33
N GLU A 66 1.33 -2.78 -6.05
CA GLU A 66 1.18 -4.13 -5.49
C GLU A 66 2.18 -4.41 -4.37
N GLU A 67 3.45 -4.01 -4.55
CA GLU A 67 4.46 -4.10 -3.48
C GLU A 67 4.10 -3.21 -2.28
N GLY A 68 3.60 -2.00 -2.54
CA GLY A 68 3.13 -1.09 -1.48
C GLY A 68 1.99 -1.68 -0.66
N ILE A 69 1.02 -2.33 -1.33
CA ILE A 69 -0.09 -3.02 -0.66
C ILE A 69 0.43 -4.16 0.21
N ALA A 70 1.38 -4.97 -0.30
CA ALA A 70 1.99 -6.05 0.47
C ALA A 70 2.77 -5.53 1.69
N GLU A 71 3.53 -4.44 1.54
CA GLU A 71 4.27 -3.79 2.64
C GLU A 71 3.29 -3.24 3.70
N MET A 72 2.24 -2.55 3.28
CA MET A 72 1.21 -2.02 4.19
C MET A 72 0.48 -3.14 4.93
N ALA A 73 0.15 -4.24 4.25
CA ALA A 73 -0.45 -5.42 4.88
C ALA A 73 0.48 -6.03 5.94
N ALA A 74 1.78 -6.10 5.67
CA ALA A 74 2.77 -6.60 6.62
C ALA A 74 2.89 -5.69 7.86
N TRP A 75 2.92 -4.36 7.69
CA TRP A 75 2.92 -3.41 8.81
C TRP A 75 1.66 -3.54 9.66
N SER A 76 0.50 -3.60 9.03
CA SER A 76 -0.78 -3.73 9.74
C SER A 76 -0.91 -5.07 10.45
N ARG A 77 -0.38 -6.15 9.87
CA ARG A 77 -0.34 -7.48 10.51
C ARG A 77 0.54 -7.48 11.75
N ALA A 78 1.74 -6.91 11.67
CA ALA A 78 2.63 -6.77 12.82
C ALA A 78 1.99 -5.93 13.94
N ALA A 79 1.27 -4.87 13.59
CA ALA A 79 0.52 -4.06 14.53
C ALA A 79 -0.61 -4.85 15.20
N LEU A 80 -1.39 -5.63 14.43
CA LEU A 80 -2.44 -6.50 14.92
C LEU A 80 -1.90 -7.54 15.93
N GLU A 81 -0.82 -8.22 15.57
CA GLU A 81 -0.17 -9.23 16.41
C GLU A 81 0.38 -8.64 17.72
N SER A 82 0.94 -7.43 17.66
CA SER A 82 1.49 -6.73 18.84
C SER A 82 0.44 -6.25 19.84
N ALA A 83 -0.82 -6.18 19.45
CA ALA A 83 -1.92 -5.70 20.29
C ALA A 83 -2.38 -6.69 21.37
N GLY A 84 -1.82 -7.91 21.43
CA GLY A 84 -2.05 -8.86 22.51
C GLY A 84 -3.46 -9.47 22.58
N GLY A 85 -4.25 -9.37 21.50
CA GLY A 85 -5.56 -10.01 21.37
C GLY A 85 -6.74 -9.20 21.96
N GLU A 86 -6.52 -8.01 22.49
CA GLU A 86 -7.61 -7.12 22.92
C GLU A 86 -8.17 -6.39 21.68
N PRO A 87 -9.49 -6.57 21.32
CA PRO A 87 -10.02 -6.12 20.05
C PRO A 87 -9.88 -4.61 19.80
N ARG A 88 -10.15 -3.77 20.83
CA ARG A 88 -10.05 -2.33 20.69
C ARG A 88 -8.59 -1.87 20.52
N ALA A 89 -7.65 -2.48 21.21
CA ALA A 89 -6.22 -2.22 21.03
C ALA A 89 -5.74 -2.66 19.64
N ALA A 90 -6.23 -3.79 19.15
CA ALA A 90 -5.95 -4.30 17.81
C ALA A 90 -6.44 -3.33 16.73
N LEU A 91 -7.70 -2.86 16.82
CA LEU A 91 -8.24 -1.84 15.91
C LEU A 91 -7.41 -0.55 15.94
N ALA A 92 -7.08 -0.06 17.14
CA ALA A 92 -6.29 1.16 17.29
C ALA A 92 -4.87 1.02 16.72
N ALA A 93 -4.23 -0.14 16.91
CA ALA A 93 -2.90 -0.44 16.39
C ALA A 93 -2.89 -0.51 14.85
N VAL A 94 -3.83 -1.22 14.24
CA VAL A 94 -3.98 -1.33 12.78
C VAL A 94 -4.30 0.03 12.17
N ALA A 95 -5.23 0.78 12.76
CA ALA A 95 -5.59 2.11 12.28
C ALA A 95 -4.41 3.10 12.35
N ARG A 96 -3.62 3.07 13.43
CA ARG A 96 -2.38 3.84 13.58
C ARG A 96 -1.36 3.45 12.52
N SER A 97 -1.11 2.15 12.35
CA SER A 97 -0.19 1.60 11.34
C SER A 97 -0.52 2.08 9.94
N TYR A 98 -1.81 2.11 9.57
CA TYR A 98 -2.28 2.62 8.28
C TYR A 98 -1.90 4.09 8.07
N LEU A 99 -2.18 4.95 9.07
CA LEU A 99 -1.84 6.37 9.00
C LEU A 99 -0.31 6.60 8.97
N ASP A 100 0.44 5.81 9.76
CA ASP A 100 1.91 5.90 9.82
C ASP A 100 2.54 5.49 8.49
N PHE A 101 2.02 4.44 7.84
CA PHE A 101 2.45 4.02 6.50
C PHE A 101 2.25 5.14 5.48
N ALA A 102 1.07 5.78 5.45
CA ALA A 102 0.77 6.87 4.54
C ALA A 102 1.73 8.06 4.68
N THR A 103 2.28 8.28 5.87
CA THR A 103 3.25 9.34 6.18
C THR A 103 4.68 8.90 5.85
N ALA A 104 5.05 7.66 6.20
CA ALA A 104 6.41 7.15 6.05
C ALA A 104 6.73 6.71 4.62
N ARG A 105 5.72 6.38 3.82
CA ARG A 105 5.83 5.87 2.44
C ARG A 105 4.95 6.66 1.47
N PRO A 106 5.16 7.98 1.34
CA PRO A 106 4.25 8.83 0.58
C PRO A 106 4.13 8.43 -0.89
N ALA A 107 5.22 8.08 -1.57
CA ALA A 107 5.18 7.69 -2.97
C ALA A 107 4.50 6.33 -3.18
N LEU A 108 4.70 5.35 -2.27
CA LEU A 108 3.96 4.09 -2.31
C LEU A 108 2.46 4.32 -2.12
N TYR A 109 2.08 5.14 -1.13
CA TYR A 109 0.69 5.47 -0.88
C TYR A 109 0.02 6.14 -2.09
N ASP A 110 0.75 7.04 -2.77
CA ASP A 110 0.29 7.69 -3.99
C ASP A 110 0.10 6.68 -5.13
N ALA A 111 1.04 5.75 -5.32
CA ALA A 111 0.91 4.68 -6.31
C ALA A 111 -0.32 3.81 -6.06
N MET A 112 -0.57 3.45 -4.79
CA MET A 112 -1.66 2.56 -4.40
C MET A 112 -3.04 3.19 -4.60
N PHE A 113 -3.20 4.51 -4.34
CA PHE A 113 -4.51 5.13 -4.17
C PHE A 113 -4.79 6.37 -5.02
N LEU A 114 -3.76 7.08 -5.48
CA LEU A 114 -3.93 8.35 -6.18
C LEU A 114 -3.54 8.29 -7.65
N MET A 115 -2.73 7.31 -8.04
CA MET A 115 -2.33 7.13 -9.43
C MET A 115 -3.29 6.16 -10.16
N LYS A 116 -3.27 6.25 -11.49
CA LYS A 116 -4.00 5.30 -12.33
C LYS A 116 -3.25 3.97 -12.35
N VAL A 117 -3.80 2.97 -11.67
CA VAL A 117 -3.27 1.61 -11.62
C VAL A 117 -4.31 0.61 -12.13
N ASN A 118 -3.84 -0.49 -12.68
CA ASN A 118 -4.70 -1.57 -13.17
C ASN A 118 -4.74 -2.71 -12.14
N LEU A 119 -5.33 -2.42 -10.97
CA LEU A 119 -5.54 -3.41 -9.92
C LEU A 119 -6.97 -3.97 -10.01
N ALA A 120 -7.10 -5.28 -9.97
CA ALA A 120 -8.39 -5.94 -9.86
C ALA A 120 -8.79 -6.00 -8.37
N PHE A 121 -10.04 -5.65 -8.08
CA PHE A 121 -10.66 -5.72 -6.76
C PHE A 121 -11.75 -6.81 -6.72
N GLY A 122 -12.24 -7.13 -5.53
CA GLY A 122 -13.28 -8.14 -5.32
C GLY A 122 -12.76 -9.56 -5.60
N GLU A 123 -13.56 -10.39 -6.26
CA GLU A 123 -13.25 -11.82 -6.49
C GLU A 123 -11.94 -12.05 -7.25
N ASN A 124 -11.53 -11.11 -8.11
CA ASN A 124 -10.31 -11.19 -8.90
C ASN A 124 -9.12 -10.46 -8.27
N ALA A 125 -9.22 -10.06 -7.01
CA ALA A 125 -8.14 -9.36 -6.31
C ALA A 125 -6.87 -10.22 -6.26
N SER A 126 -5.71 -9.55 -6.38
CA SER A 126 -4.41 -10.20 -6.20
C SER A 126 -4.21 -10.65 -4.75
N GLN A 127 -3.26 -11.58 -4.52
CA GLN A 127 -2.98 -12.05 -3.15
C GLN A 127 -2.63 -10.90 -2.19
N PRO A 128 -1.79 -9.91 -2.55
CA PRO A 128 -1.52 -8.75 -1.67
C PRO A 128 -2.78 -7.98 -1.27
N LEU A 129 -3.72 -7.77 -2.18
CA LEU A 129 -4.99 -7.09 -1.89
C LEU A 129 -5.86 -7.91 -0.93
N ARG A 130 -5.96 -9.21 -1.13
CA ARG A 130 -6.70 -10.10 -0.21
C ARG A 130 -6.08 -10.11 1.18
N ASP A 131 -4.75 -10.16 1.27
CA ASP A 131 -4.03 -10.15 2.54
C ASP A 131 -4.21 -8.82 3.28
N ALA A 132 -4.16 -7.69 2.56
CA ALA A 132 -4.42 -6.37 3.13
C ALA A 132 -5.84 -6.26 3.68
N PHE A 133 -6.84 -6.71 2.90
CA PHE A 133 -8.23 -6.70 3.36
C PHE A 133 -8.44 -7.64 4.56
N ALA A 134 -7.84 -8.83 4.57
CA ALA A 134 -7.96 -9.78 5.68
C ALA A 134 -7.47 -9.20 7.02
N VAL A 135 -6.38 -8.43 7.01
CA VAL A 135 -5.88 -7.77 8.23
C VAL A 135 -6.84 -6.67 8.70
N MET A 136 -7.36 -5.87 7.77
CA MET A 136 -8.37 -4.86 8.09
C MET A 136 -9.63 -5.52 8.63
N PHE A 137 -10.13 -6.57 7.99
CA PHE A 137 -11.28 -7.33 8.42
C PHE A 137 -11.10 -7.88 9.84
N ALA A 138 -9.95 -8.48 10.13
CA ALA A 138 -9.67 -9.02 11.47
C ALA A 138 -9.72 -7.94 12.57
N ALA A 139 -9.31 -6.71 12.25
CA ALA A 139 -9.31 -5.60 13.20
C ALA A 139 -10.69 -4.94 13.38
N PHE A 140 -11.48 -4.84 12.31
CA PHE A 140 -12.74 -4.09 12.30
C PHE A 140 -13.98 -4.95 12.57
N SER A 141 -14.03 -6.19 12.06
CA SER A 141 -15.22 -7.05 12.13
C SER A 141 -15.73 -7.34 13.55
N PRO A 142 -14.90 -7.37 14.62
CA PRO A 142 -15.42 -7.55 15.98
C PRO A 142 -16.39 -6.46 16.46
N PHE A 143 -16.40 -5.31 15.79
CA PHE A 143 -17.23 -4.15 16.13
C PHE A 143 -18.41 -3.93 15.19
N ALA A 144 -18.64 -4.82 14.23
CA ALA A 144 -19.70 -4.67 13.24
C ALA A 144 -21.12 -4.72 13.83
N GLY A 145 -21.31 -5.34 15.02
CA GLY A 145 -22.61 -5.48 15.63
C GLY A 145 -23.60 -6.20 14.73
N GLU A 146 -24.72 -5.53 14.39
CA GLU A 146 -25.75 -6.04 13.46
C GLU A 146 -25.44 -5.74 11.96
N HIS A 147 -24.39 -4.97 11.68
CA HIS A 147 -24.00 -4.64 10.31
C HIS A 147 -23.24 -5.81 9.67
N ASP A 148 -23.28 -5.86 8.34
CA ASP A 148 -22.41 -6.75 7.59
C ASP A 148 -20.94 -6.44 7.87
N PRO A 149 -20.13 -7.43 8.33
CA PRO A 149 -18.76 -7.16 8.77
C PRO A 149 -17.82 -6.67 7.67
N GLU A 150 -18.04 -7.09 6.41
CA GLU A 150 -17.24 -6.61 5.28
C GLU A 150 -17.56 -5.14 4.99
N THR A 151 -18.83 -4.80 4.91
CA THR A 151 -19.29 -3.40 4.72
C THR A 151 -18.80 -2.51 5.86
N PHE A 152 -18.86 -2.96 7.11
CA PHE A 152 -18.34 -2.21 8.24
C PHE A 152 -16.83 -1.96 8.12
N THR A 153 -16.08 -2.97 7.69
CA THR A 153 -14.64 -2.86 7.42
C THR A 153 -14.35 -1.83 6.33
N GLU A 154 -15.10 -1.85 5.23
CA GLU A 154 -14.96 -0.89 4.13
C GLU A 154 -15.24 0.55 4.57
N VAL A 155 -16.26 0.77 5.39
CA VAL A 155 -16.56 2.09 5.97
C VAL A 155 -15.44 2.57 6.89
N GLY A 156 -14.94 1.70 7.76
CA GLY A 156 -13.81 2.00 8.65
C GLY A 156 -12.53 2.33 7.87
N TRP A 157 -12.22 1.52 6.86
CA TRP A 157 -11.11 1.79 5.96
C TRP A 157 -11.27 3.12 5.20
N SER A 158 -12.46 3.39 4.68
CA SER A 158 -12.75 4.66 4.00
C SER A 158 -12.51 5.88 4.90
N ALA A 159 -12.87 5.78 6.19
CA ALA A 159 -12.60 6.83 7.17
C ALA A 159 -11.07 7.02 7.39
N LEU A 160 -10.30 5.94 7.54
CA LEU A 160 -8.84 6.00 7.66
C LEU A 160 -8.18 6.59 6.41
N HIS A 161 -8.64 6.17 5.22
CA HIS A 161 -8.14 6.68 3.96
C HIS A 161 -8.44 8.18 3.82
N GLY A 162 -9.64 8.61 4.19
CA GLY A 162 -10.01 10.03 4.23
C GLY A 162 -9.11 10.84 5.18
N LEU A 163 -8.87 10.35 6.39
CA LEU A 163 -7.95 10.98 7.33
C LEU A 163 -6.53 11.09 6.77
N ALA A 164 -5.98 10.00 6.23
CA ALA A 164 -4.65 9.98 5.65
C ALA A 164 -4.52 10.98 4.49
N THR A 165 -5.48 10.98 3.56
CA THR A 165 -5.48 11.85 2.38
C THR A 165 -5.59 13.34 2.75
N LEU A 166 -6.48 13.68 3.67
CA LEU A 166 -6.66 15.06 4.13
C LEU A 166 -5.45 15.57 4.94
N ASP A 167 -4.88 14.71 5.77
CA ASP A 167 -3.68 15.04 6.58
C ASP A 167 -2.47 15.31 5.68
N ARG A 168 -2.20 14.42 4.73
CA ARG A 168 -1.14 14.57 3.73
C ARG A 168 -1.33 15.80 2.84
N GLY A 169 -2.58 16.15 2.53
CA GLY A 169 -2.91 17.38 1.79
C GLY A 169 -2.84 18.66 2.62
N GLY A 170 -2.41 18.62 3.88
CA GLY A 170 -2.32 19.78 4.78
C GLY A 170 -3.69 20.40 5.12
N ARG A 171 -4.77 19.65 4.98
CA ARG A 171 -6.15 20.14 5.18
C ARG A 171 -6.67 19.91 6.59
N LEU A 172 -5.88 19.23 7.44
CA LEU A 172 -6.22 18.97 8.84
C LEU A 172 -5.21 19.67 9.76
N ARG A 173 -5.62 19.93 11.00
CA ARG A 173 -4.74 20.52 12.02
C ARG A 173 -3.62 19.53 12.37
N PRO A 174 -2.33 19.86 12.14
CA PRO A 174 -1.23 18.87 12.22
C PRO A 174 -1.06 18.28 13.63
N THR A 175 -1.34 19.07 14.70
CA THR A 175 -1.17 18.63 16.10
C THR A 175 -2.27 17.74 16.63
N GLN A 176 -3.32 17.44 15.85
CA GLN A 176 -4.51 16.72 16.31
C GLN A 176 -4.65 15.32 15.72
N ARG A 177 -3.57 14.74 15.20
CA ARG A 177 -3.58 13.41 14.55
C ARG A 177 -4.05 12.32 15.50
N ASP A 178 -3.45 12.24 16.70
CA ASP A 178 -3.80 11.22 17.70
C ASP A 178 -5.20 11.43 18.25
N ALA A 179 -5.63 12.67 18.46
CA ALA A 179 -6.98 12.98 18.91
C ALA A 179 -8.04 12.57 17.87
N ARG A 180 -7.78 12.80 16.56
CA ARG A 180 -8.67 12.33 15.48
C ARG A 180 -8.78 10.82 15.44
N LEU A 181 -7.65 10.13 15.57
CA LEU A 181 -7.63 8.67 15.62
C LEU A 181 -8.43 8.15 16.81
N ALA A 182 -8.24 8.72 18.00
CA ALA A 182 -9.01 8.36 19.20
C ALA A 182 -10.52 8.53 18.98
N VAL A 183 -10.95 9.65 18.40
CA VAL A 183 -12.36 9.88 18.07
C VAL A 183 -12.89 8.83 17.10
N LEU A 184 -12.12 8.48 16.05
CA LEU A 184 -12.53 7.45 15.09
C LEU A 184 -12.70 6.10 15.78
N ILE A 185 -11.72 5.68 16.60
CA ILE A 185 -11.80 4.43 17.35
C ILE A 185 -13.02 4.43 18.29
N ASP A 186 -13.26 5.51 19.02
CA ASP A 186 -14.43 5.66 19.89
C ASP A 186 -15.76 5.52 19.13
N GLN A 187 -15.85 6.02 17.91
CA GLN A 187 -17.05 5.88 17.07
C GLN A 187 -17.26 4.46 16.55
N LEU A 188 -16.17 3.78 16.19
CA LEU A 188 -16.23 2.43 15.62
C LEU A 188 -16.43 1.33 16.68
N THR A 189 -16.20 1.62 17.97
CA THR A 189 -16.25 0.61 19.05
C THR A 189 -17.42 0.84 20.04
N ARG A 190 -18.42 1.60 19.63
CA ARG A 190 -19.64 1.87 20.43
C ARG A 190 -20.66 0.76 20.38
#